data_532a136e52d15fb10ef13bfa7cd66ebd
#
_entry.id   532a136e52d15fb10ef13bfa7cd66ebd
#
_cell.length_a   1.000
_cell.length_b   1.000
_cell.length_c   1.000
_cell.angle_alpha   90.00
_cell.angle_beta   90.00
_cell.angle_gamma   90.00
#
_symmetry.space_group_name_H-M   'P 1'
#
loop_
_entity.id
_entity.type
_entity.pdbx_description
1 polymer ?
#
loop_
_entity_poly.entity_id
_entity_poly.type
_entity_poly.pdbx_seq_one_letter_code
_entity_poly.pdbx_strand_id
1 'polypeptide(L)'
;MKHSLFFAAALATVACQPSGETADGESGATWESKIHYDQEVHLDNVRQLTDGGDNAEAYFSFDGTMLTFQSNAEKWGNECDQIYAFNWDTDTILENEPQLISNDLGRTTCAYFMPGDTTILYASTFAGDTACPAVPERGESGAYVWPIYSDFDIYVSDLAGNIVDTLISGPGYDAEATVSPDGTKIVFTSDRSGDLELY
;
A
#
# COMPACT_ATOMS: atom_id res chain seq x y z
N MET A 1 84.30 23.04 23.22
CA MET A 1 83.49 21.93 23.69
C MET A 1 82.07 22.12 23.11
N LYS A 2 81.74 21.41 22.01
CA LYS A 2 80.47 21.49 21.35
C LYS A 2 79.81 20.11 21.46
N HIS A 3 78.71 20.05 22.19
CA HIS A 3 77.89 18.83 22.28
C HIS A 3 76.84 18.88 21.17
N SER A 4 76.92 17.94 20.25
CA SER A 4 75.88 17.69 19.28
C SER A 4 74.87 16.73 19.83
N LEU A 5 73.62 17.13 19.99
CA LEU A 5 72.48 16.21 20.22
C LEU A 5 71.94 15.72 18.90
N PHE A 6 71.93 14.42 18.69
CA PHE A 6 71.23 13.76 17.63
C PHE A 6 69.78 13.52 18.07
N PHE A 7 68.83 14.11 17.36
CA PHE A 7 67.39 13.75 17.48
C PHE A 7 67.11 12.64 16.47
N ALA A 8 66.72 11.49 16.95
CA ALA A 8 66.19 10.43 16.13
C ALA A 8 64.66 10.66 15.98
N ALA A 9 64.23 10.95 14.76
CA ALA A 9 62.82 11.01 14.41
C ALA A 9 62.28 9.62 14.15
N ALA A 10 61.41 9.10 14.99
CA ALA A 10 60.66 7.88 14.75
C ALA A 10 59.46 8.20 13.84
N LEU A 11 59.44 7.73 12.62
CA LEU A 11 58.27 7.74 11.76
C LEU A 11 57.28 6.67 12.27
N ALA A 12 56.17 7.11 12.86
CA ALA A 12 55.03 6.24 13.10
C ALA A 12 54.18 6.16 11.82
N THR A 13 54.17 5.04 11.16
CA THR A 13 53.25 4.71 10.08
C THR A 13 51.91 4.39 10.71
N VAL A 14 50.96 5.31 10.59
CA VAL A 14 49.56 5.04 10.90
C VAL A 14 48.98 4.24 9.73
N ALA A 15 48.83 2.95 9.92
CA ALA A 15 47.99 2.13 9.02
C ALA A 15 46.54 2.45 9.25
N CYS A 16 45.88 3.12 8.28
CA CYS A 16 44.43 3.21 8.21
C CYS A 16 43.91 1.79 7.92
N GLN A 17 43.34 1.15 8.95
CA GLN A 17 42.41 0.07 8.75
C GLN A 17 41.06 0.64 8.33
N PRO A 18 40.44 0.12 7.25
CA PRO A 18 39.03 0.43 7.01
C PRO A 18 38.22 -0.29 8.07
N SER A 19 37.64 0.47 8.99
CA SER A 19 36.58 -0.02 9.85
C SER A 19 35.34 -0.21 8.98
N GLY A 20 35.14 -1.44 8.53
CA GLY A 20 33.84 -1.89 8.03
C GLY A 20 32.90 -2.01 9.23
N GLU A 21 32.25 -0.96 9.58
CA GLU A 21 30.98 -1.03 10.34
C GLU A 21 29.92 -1.46 9.34
N THR A 22 29.61 -2.74 9.35
CA THR A 22 28.34 -3.24 8.91
C THR A 22 27.31 -2.69 9.89
N ALA A 23 26.54 -1.72 9.43
CA ALA A 23 25.33 -1.32 10.12
C ALA A 23 24.31 -2.46 9.97
N ASP A 24 24.46 -3.50 10.77
CA ASP A 24 23.41 -4.46 11.04
C ASP A 24 22.39 -3.76 11.96
N GLY A 25 21.53 -2.98 11.36
CA GLY A 25 20.26 -2.60 11.97
C GLY A 25 19.38 -3.83 12.01
N GLU A 26 19.53 -4.66 13.05
CA GLU A 26 18.54 -5.69 13.35
C GLU A 26 17.20 -5.02 13.64
N SER A 27 16.33 -4.95 12.65
CA SER A 27 14.89 -4.90 12.90
C SER A 27 14.51 -6.25 13.49
N GLY A 28 14.07 -6.28 14.73
CA GLY A 28 13.93 -7.51 15.51
C GLY A 28 12.79 -8.45 15.13
N ALA A 29 12.27 -8.41 13.92
CA ALA A 29 11.28 -9.36 13.41
C ALA A 29 11.96 -10.40 12.53
N THR A 30 12.19 -11.59 13.06
CA THR A 30 12.58 -12.74 12.25
C THR A 30 11.37 -13.26 11.49
N TRP A 31 11.33 -13.04 10.17
CA TRP A 31 10.31 -13.62 9.30
C TRP A 31 10.96 -14.61 8.33
N GLU A 32 10.21 -15.65 7.96
CA GLU A 32 10.66 -16.66 6.99
C GLU A 32 10.30 -16.18 5.57
N SER A 33 11.28 -16.25 4.64
CA SER A 33 11.01 -15.96 3.23
C SER A 33 9.96 -16.89 2.66
N LYS A 34 9.00 -16.35 1.91
CA LYS A 34 7.91 -17.10 1.25
C LYS A 34 8.22 -17.45 -0.19
N ILE A 35 9.49 -17.61 -0.56
CA ILE A 35 9.87 -18.13 -1.86
C ILE A 35 9.61 -19.64 -1.86
N HIS A 36 8.80 -20.11 -2.81
CA HIS A 36 8.34 -21.50 -2.88
C HIS A 36 8.93 -22.31 -4.05
N TYR A 37 9.71 -21.68 -4.93
CA TYR A 37 10.19 -22.28 -6.15
C TYR A 37 11.71 -22.14 -6.28
N ASP A 38 12.42 -23.25 -6.40
CA ASP A 38 13.89 -23.29 -6.55
C ASP A 38 14.38 -22.56 -7.83
N GLN A 39 13.51 -22.40 -8.83
CA GLN A 39 13.84 -21.70 -10.08
C GLN A 39 13.53 -20.21 -10.04
N GLU A 40 12.98 -19.69 -8.96
CA GLU A 40 12.75 -18.24 -8.79
C GLU A 40 14.11 -17.54 -8.60
N VAL A 41 14.47 -16.71 -9.59
CA VAL A 41 15.76 -16.01 -9.64
C VAL A 41 15.60 -14.49 -9.60
N HIS A 42 14.37 -13.99 -9.53
CA HIS A 42 14.05 -12.55 -9.60
C HIS A 42 13.62 -11.98 -8.26
N LEU A 43 13.08 -12.82 -7.37
CA LEU A 43 12.59 -12.41 -6.06
C LEU A 43 13.50 -12.94 -4.97
N ASP A 44 13.82 -12.08 -4.00
CA ASP A 44 14.55 -12.42 -2.79
C ASP A 44 13.85 -11.76 -1.60
N ASN A 45 14.00 -12.32 -0.40
CA ASN A 45 13.44 -11.78 0.84
C ASN A 45 11.91 -11.53 0.78
N VAL A 46 11.16 -12.45 0.15
CA VAL A 46 9.70 -12.33 0.04
C VAL A 46 9.07 -12.44 1.42
N ARG A 47 8.34 -11.40 1.81
CA ARG A 47 7.66 -11.29 3.10
C ARG A 47 6.14 -11.23 2.90
N GLN A 48 5.42 -12.04 3.66
CA GLN A 48 3.97 -11.93 3.75
C GLN A 48 3.60 -10.78 4.70
N LEU A 49 2.78 -9.84 4.24
CA LEU A 49 2.38 -8.66 5.02
C LEU A 49 0.98 -8.80 5.63
N THR A 50 0.11 -9.61 5.04
CA THR A 50 -1.28 -9.78 5.48
C THR A 50 -1.59 -11.24 5.71
N ASP A 51 -2.63 -11.52 6.51
CA ASP A 51 -3.12 -12.86 6.85
C ASP A 51 -4.64 -12.85 7.02
N GLY A 52 -5.32 -13.79 6.36
CA GLY A 52 -6.79 -13.92 6.37
C GLY A 52 -7.51 -12.91 5.48
N GLY A 53 -8.66 -13.31 4.94
CA GLY A 53 -9.43 -12.56 3.95
C GLY A 53 -8.76 -12.48 2.58
N ASP A 54 -9.39 -11.73 1.68
CA ASP A 54 -8.81 -11.32 0.41
C ASP A 54 -8.14 -9.95 0.64
N ASN A 55 -6.85 -9.84 0.27
CA ASN A 55 -6.08 -8.62 0.40
C ASN A 55 -5.48 -8.31 -0.97
N ALA A 56 -5.76 -7.15 -1.51
CA ALA A 56 -5.41 -6.81 -2.89
C ALA A 56 -5.13 -5.31 -3.09
N GLU A 57 -4.76 -4.94 -4.30
CA GLU A 57 -4.59 -3.57 -4.76
C GLU A 57 -3.69 -2.74 -3.83
N ALA A 58 -2.49 -3.28 -3.54
CA ALA A 58 -1.54 -2.61 -2.67
C ALA A 58 -0.66 -1.63 -3.46
N TYR A 59 -0.63 -0.36 -3.02
CA TYR A 59 0.15 0.71 -3.64
C TYR A 59 0.97 1.46 -2.60
N PHE A 60 2.21 1.81 -2.96
CA PHE A 60 3.08 2.63 -2.14
C PHE A 60 2.65 4.09 -2.11
N SER A 61 2.90 4.77 -0.98
CA SER A 61 2.97 6.22 -0.90
C SER A 61 4.07 6.78 -1.83
N PHE A 62 3.99 8.05 -2.20
CA PHE A 62 4.99 8.70 -3.06
C PHE A 62 6.39 8.69 -2.43
N ASP A 63 6.47 8.80 -1.10
CA ASP A 63 7.73 8.71 -0.35
C ASP A 63 8.19 7.26 -0.09
N GLY A 64 7.36 6.26 -0.42
CA GLY A 64 7.65 4.84 -0.28
C GLY A 64 7.61 4.31 1.15
N THR A 65 7.12 5.07 2.13
CA THR A 65 7.09 4.65 3.54
C THR A 65 5.83 3.92 3.95
N MET A 66 4.72 4.13 3.23
CA MET A 66 3.43 3.53 3.52
C MET A 66 2.93 2.67 2.35
N LEU A 67 2.04 1.73 2.68
CA LEU A 67 1.20 1.01 1.72
C LEU A 67 -0.26 1.28 2.04
N THR A 68 -1.08 1.48 0.99
CA THR A 68 -2.53 1.35 1.04
C THR A 68 -2.95 0.07 0.34
N PHE A 69 -4.03 -0.56 0.78
CA PHE A 69 -4.57 -1.78 0.19
C PHE A 69 -6.04 -1.95 0.56
N GLN A 70 -6.75 -2.80 -0.17
CA GLN A 70 -8.10 -3.22 0.19
C GLN A 70 -8.09 -4.58 0.87
N SER A 71 -9.03 -4.79 1.80
CA SER A 71 -9.18 -6.07 2.51
C SER A 71 -10.61 -6.32 2.95
N ASN A 72 -11.04 -7.58 2.89
CA ASN A 72 -12.28 -8.07 3.48
C ASN A 72 -12.02 -8.99 4.69
N ALA A 73 -10.91 -8.80 5.39
CA ALA A 73 -10.52 -9.64 6.50
C ALA A 73 -11.54 -9.56 7.66
N GLU A 74 -12.25 -10.66 7.93
CA GLU A 74 -13.25 -10.77 9.02
C GLU A 74 -12.65 -10.46 10.41
N LYS A 75 -11.35 -10.70 10.60
CA LYS A 75 -10.66 -10.40 11.86
C LYS A 75 -10.62 -8.90 12.19
N TRP A 76 -10.84 -8.03 11.20
CA TRP A 76 -10.97 -6.57 11.35
C TRP A 76 -12.44 -6.10 11.33
N GLY A 77 -13.41 -7.04 11.36
CA GLY A 77 -14.84 -6.75 11.40
C GLY A 77 -15.46 -6.48 10.02
N ASN A 78 -14.72 -6.66 8.94
CA ASN A 78 -15.19 -6.35 7.59
C ASN A 78 -16.28 -7.30 7.11
N GLU A 79 -17.38 -6.74 6.61
CA GLU A 79 -18.41 -7.49 5.87
C GLU A 79 -18.09 -7.56 4.37
N CYS A 80 -17.37 -6.58 3.85
CA CYS A 80 -16.82 -6.53 2.48
C CYS A 80 -15.53 -5.70 2.44
N ASP A 81 -14.97 -5.48 1.25
CA ASP A 81 -13.69 -4.80 1.12
C ASP A 81 -13.73 -3.39 1.70
N GLN A 82 -12.75 -3.08 2.54
CA GLN A 82 -12.47 -1.75 3.09
C GLN A 82 -11.02 -1.35 2.78
N ILE A 83 -10.74 -0.05 2.80
CA ILE A 83 -9.41 0.49 2.51
C ILE A 83 -8.64 0.72 3.81
N TYR A 84 -7.41 0.24 3.81
CA TYR A 84 -6.46 0.36 4.90
C TYR A 84 -5.15 0.99 4.45
N ALA A 85 -4.42 1.57 5.40
CA ALA A 85 -3.04 2.00 5.20
C ALA A 85 -2.18 1.69 6.43
N PHE A 86 -0.89 1.48 6.20
CA PHE A 86 0.08 1.20 7.25
C PHE A 86 1.49 1.54 6.79
N ASN A 87 2.41 1.72 7.74
CA ASN A 87 3.83 1.82 7.46
C ASN A 87 4.41 0.40 7.31
N TRP A 88 4.76 0.02 6.09
CA TRP A 88 5.09 -1.37 5.74
C TRP A 88 6.41 -1.87 6.37
N ASP A 89 7.28 -0.98 6.79
CA ASP A 89 8.59 -1.32 7.36
C ASP A 89 8.57 -1.41 8.89
N THR A 90 7.70 -0.64 9.55
CA THR A 90 7.64 -0.54 11.01
C THR A 90 6.43 -1.22 11.63
N ASP A 91 5.32 -1.33 10.91
CA ASP A 91 4.07 -1.83 11.48
C ASP A 91 3.97 -3.36 11.34
N THR A 92 3.48 -4.00 12.38
CA THR A 92 3.25 -5.45 12.43
C THR A 92 1.78 -5.76 12.21
N ILE A 93 1.28 -5.55 11.01
CA ILE A 93 -0.16 -5.72 10.70
C ILE A 93 -0.63 -7.18 10.70
N LEU A 94 0.27 -8.15 10.76
CA LEU A 94 -0.11 -9.54 11.04
C LEU A 94 -0.72 -9.69 12.45
N GLU A 95 -0.31 -8.84 13.40
CA GLU A 95 -0.70 -8.87 14.80
C GLU A 95 -1.70 -7.76 15.16
N ASN A 96 -1.65 -6.64 14.46
CA ASN A 96 -2.44 -5.45 14.74
C ASN A 96 -3.27 -5.04 13.53
N GLU A 97 -4.44 -4.49 13.75
CA GLU A 97 -5.26 -3.90 12.70
C GLU A 97 -4.56 -2.66 12.13
N PRO A 98 -4.41 -2.56 10.78
CA PRO A 98 -3.91 -1.35 10.16
C PRO A 98 -4.91 -0.19 10.27
N GLN A 99 -4.48 1.02 9.97
CA GLN A 99 -5.37 2.18 9.99
C GLN A 99 -6.45 2.05 8.92
N LEU A 100 -7.71 2.03 9.32
CA LEU A 100 -8.87 2.11 8.42
C LEU A 100 -8.93 3.51 7.79
N ILE A 101 -8.98 3.57 6.46
CA ILE A 101 -9.01 4.80 5.65
C ILE A 101 -10.42 5.07 5.11
N SER A 102 -11.15 4.03 4.74
CA SER A 102 -12.54 4.15 4.33
C SER A 102 -13.46 4.35 5.55
N ASN A 103 -14.70 4.72 5.29
CA ASN A 103 -15.67 5.04 6.34
C ASN A 103 -16.41 3.81 6.93
N ASP A 104 -15.96 2.60 6.65
CA ASP A 104 -16.58 1.34 7.08
C ASP A 104 -18.02 1.13 6.57
N LEU A 105 -18.38 1.77 5.47
CA LEU A 105 -19.70 1.69 4.85
C LEU A 105 -19.60 1.27 3.38
N GLY A 106 -20.58 0.46 2.94
CA GLY A 106 -20.60 -0.05 1.57
C GLY A 106 -19.36 -0.90 1.24
N ARG A 107 -19.10 -1.10 -0.03
CA ARG A 107 -17.91 -1.77 -0.55
C ARG A 107 -16.94 -0.74 -1.11
N THR A 108 -15.66 -0.94 -0.85
CA THR A 108 -14.59 -0.08 -1.40
C THR A 108 -13.70 -0.86 -2.36
N THR A 109 -12.94 -0.15 -3.20
CA THR A 109 -11.93 -0.74 -4.08
C THR A 109 -10.86 0.28 -4.47
N CYS A 110 -9.68 -0.21 -4.89
CA CYS A 110 -8.65 0.49 -5.63
C CYS A 110 -8.28 1.86 -5.04
N ALA A 111 -7.55 1.84 -3.94
CA ALA A 111 -7.07 3.06 -3.29
C ALA A 111 -5.70 3.49 -3.83
N TYR A 112 -5.44 4.80 -3.87
CA TYR A 112 -4.15 5.36 -4.27
C TYR A 112 -3.81 6.60 -3.46
N PHE A 113 -2.54 6.76 -3.07
CA PHE A 113 -2.10 7.97 -2.37
C PHE A 113 -2.18 9.20 -3.27
N MET A 114 -2.62 10.31 -2.70
CA MET A 114 -2.55 11.61 -3.35
C MET A 114 -1.17 12.25 -3.12
N PRO A 115 -0.70 13.16 -4.01
CA PRO A 115 0.57 13.82 -3.82
C PRO A 115 0.73 14.47 -2.45
N GLY A 116 1.86 14.22 -1.80
CA GLY A 116 2.14 14.68 -0.44
C GLY A 116 1.73 13.70 0.66
N ASP A 117 1.20 12.51 0.29
CA ASP A 117 0.97 11.34 1.15
C ASP A 117 0.12 11.61 2.41
N THR A 118 -0.70 12.66 2.37
CA THR A 118 -1.59 13.04 3.48
C THR A 118 -3.04 12.64 3.27
N THR A 119 -3.39 12.23 2.06
CA THR A 119 -4.73 11.79 1.67
C THR A 119 -4.65 10.62 0.70
N ILE A 120 -5.71 9.83 0.66
CA ILE A 120 -5.86 8.65 -0.19
C ILE A 120 -7.19 8.76 -0.94
N LEU A 121 -7.17 8.59 -2.27
CA LEU A 121 -8.39 8.41 -3.05
C LEU A 121 -8.78 6.93 -3.07
N TYR A 122 -10.05 6.64 -3.17
CA TYR A 122 -10.59 5.29 -3.34
C TYR A 122 -12.02 5.35 -3.88
N ALA A 123 -12.48 4.25 -4.48
CA ALA A 123 -13.86 4.12 -4.89
C ALA A 123 -14.70 3.45 -3.79
N SER A 124 -15.96 3.88 -3.63
CA SER A 124 -16.91 3.30 -2.67
C SER A 124 -18.36 3.41 -3.13
N THR A 125 -19.17 2.43 -2.71
CA THR A 125 -20.61 2.38 -2.97
C THR A 125 -21.46 3.04 -1.86
N PHE A 126 -20.84 3.56 -0.80
CA PHE A 126 -21.56 3.95 0.42
C PHE A 126 -22.63 5.03 0.23
N ALA A 127 -22.50 5.89 -0.79
CA ALA A 127 -23.48 6.93 -1.06
C ALA A 127 -24.78 6.37 -1.68
N GLY A 128 -24.70 5.26 -2.40
CA GLY A 128 -25.86 4.55 -2.93
C GLY A 128 -26.53 3.66 -1.86
N ASP A 129 -25.73 2.88 -1.15
CA ASP A 129 -26.15 2.06 0.00
C ASP A 129 -24.98 1.90 0.98
N THR A 130 -25.28 2.03 2.27
CA THR A 130 -24.31 1.84 3.35
C THR A 130 -24.03 0.36 3.65
N ALA A 131 -24.85 -0.57 3.18
CA ALA A 131 -24.65 -2.00 3.32
C ALA A 131 -23.68 -2.52 2.24
N CYS A 132 -23.03 -3.65 2.53
CA CYS A 132 -22.24 -4.38 1.53
C CYS A 132 -23.14 -4.85 0.38
N PRO A 133 -22.86 -4.50 -0.88
CA PRO A 133 -23.63 -4.98 -2.00
C PRO A 133 -23.49 -6.49 -2.16
N ALA A 134 -24.56 -7.15 -2.60
CA ALA A 134 -24.57 -8.59 -2.81
C ALA A 134 -23.52 -8.99 -3.85
N VAL A 135 -22.72 -10.01 -3.54
CA VAL A 135 -21.79 -10.59 -4.50
C VAL A 135 -22.57 -11.49 -5.46
N PRO A 136 -22.39 -11.33 -6.80
CA PRO A 136 -23.04 -12.18 -7.77
C PRO A 136 -22.67 -13.67 -7.56
N GLU A 137 -23.67 -14.54 -7.66
CA GLU A 137 -23.41 -15.97 -7.65
C GLU A 137 -22.55 -16.37 -8.86
N ARG A 138 -21.58 -17.25 -8.65
CA ARG A 138 -20.81 -17.83 -9.74
C ARG A 138 -21.75 -18.70 -10.57
N GLY A 139 -21.81 -18.46 -11.88
CA GLY A 139 -22.58 -19.29 -12.79
C GLY A 139 -22.11 -20.75 -12.82
N GLU A 140 -22.84 -21.63 -13.50
CA GLU A 140 -22.54 -23.09 -13.58
C GLU A 140 -21.12 -23.41 -14.09
N SER A 141 -20.50 -22.50 -14.84
CA SER A 141 -19.11 -22.63 -15.32
C SER A 141 -18.07 -22.46 -14.22
N GLY A 142 -18.44 -21.95 -13.04
CA GLY A 142 -17.51 -21.57 -11.97
C GLY A 142 -16.58 -20.41 -12.33
N ALA A 143 -16.81 -19.73 -13.46
CA ALA A 143 -16.02 -18.59 -13.88
C ALA A 143 -16.09 -17.47 -12.85
N TYR A 144 -14.95 -16.83 -12.60
CA TYR A 144 -14.90 -15.62 -11.80
C TYR A 144 -15.58 -14.48 -12.56
N VAL A 145 -16.49 -13.80 -11.90
CA VAL A 145 -17.19 -12.63 -12.44
C VAL A 145 -16.85 -11.45 -11.53
N TRP A 146 -16.26 -10.40 -12.11
CA TRP A 146 -16.06 -9.14 -11.42
C TRP A 146 -17.36 -8.34 -11.44
N PRO A 147 -17.98 -8.06 -10.30
CA PRO A 147 -19.23 -7.32 -10.26
C PRO A 147 -19.00 -5.83 -10.53
N ILE A 148 -19.81 -5.26 -11.40
CA ILE A 148 -19.88 -3.82 -11.66
C ILE A 148 -21.08 -3.27 -10.88
N TYR A 149 -20.82 -2.50 -9.83
CA TYR A 149 -21.87 -1.82 -9.05
C TYR A 149 -21.99 -0.38 -9.51
N SER A 150 -23.19 0.04 -9.90
CA SER A 150 -23.47 1.38 -10.45
C SER A 150 -23.35 2.52 -9.43
N ASP A 151 -23.09 2.19 -8.18
CA ASP A 151 -23.03 3.17 -7.09
C ASP A 151 -21.59 3.47 -6.65
N PHE A 152 -20.60 3.00 -7.41
CA PHE A 152 -19.20 3.36 -7.15
C PHE A 152 -18.92 4.81 -7.57
N ASP A 153 -18.58 5.63 -6.59
CA ASP A 153 -18.03 6.98 -6.74
C ASP A 153 -16.62 7.06 -6.16
N ILE A 154 -15.83 8.06 -6.54
CA ILE A 154 -14.44 8.24 -6.08
C ILE A 154 -14.37 9.35 -5.04
N TYR A 155 -13.86 8.99 -3.86
CA TYR A 155 -13.71 9.83 -2.69
C TYR A 155 -12.24 10.04 -2.34
N VAL A 156 -11.99 11.05 -1.51
CA VAL A 156 -10.68 11.30 -0.90
C VAL A 156 -10.86 11.34 0.62
N SER A 157 -10.07 10.53 1.34
CA SER A 157 -9.99 10.58 2.80
C SER A 157 -8.62 11.04 3.28
N ASP A 158 -8.57 11.64 4.46
CA ASP A 158 -7.34 11.82 5.21
C ASP A 158 -6.86 10.49 5.81
N LEU A 159 -5.63 10.48 6.36
CA LEU A 159 -5.06 9.27 6.98
C LEU A 159 -5.74 8.87 8.30
N ALA A 160 -6.66 9.67 8.82
CA ALA A 160 -7.50 9.33 9.98
C ALA A 160 -8.84 8.71 9.58
N GLY A 161 -9.12 8.54 8.27
CA GLY A 161 -10.35 7.93 7.75
C GLY A 161 -11.51 8.92 7.58
N ASN A 162 -11.25 10.23 7.67
CA ASN A 162 -12.29 11.22 7.40
C ASN A 162 -12.37 11.53 5.90
N ILE A 163 -13.53 11.40 5.29
CA ILE A 163 -13.77 11.85 3.91
C ILE A 163 -13.63 13.36 3.86
N VAL A 164 -12.70 13.86 3.04
CA VAL A 164 -12.40 15.28 2.86
C VAL A 164 -12.88 15.82 1.52
N ASP A 165 -13.12 14.95 0.53
CA ASP A 165 -13.63 15.34 -0.78
C ASP A 165 -14.40 14.20 -1.46
N THR A 166 -15.34 14.55 -2.34
CA THR A 166 -15.97 13.68 -3.34
C THR A 166 -15.43 14.08 -4.70
N LEU A 167 -14.49 13.32 -5.20
CA LEU A 167 -13.71 13.72 -6.38
C LEU A 167 -14.45 13.51 -7.69
N ILE A 168 -15.10 12.35 -7.81
CA ILE A 168 -15.91 11.97 -8.97
C ILE A 168 -17.16 11.30 -8.44
N SER A 169 -18.33 11.74 -8.92
CA SER A 169 -19.61 11.14 -8.60
C SER A 169 -20.60 11.30 -9.75
N GLY A 170 -21.53 10.36 -9.85
CA GLY A 170 -22.57 10.41 -10.87
C GLY A 170 -23.29 9.07 -11.01
N PRO A 171 -24.27 8.99 -11.94
CA PRO A 171 -24.88 7.71 -12.26
C PRO A 171 -23.90 6.80 -12.98
N GLY A 172 -23.76 5.56 -12.54
CA GLY A 172 -22.91 4.55 -13.16
C GLY A 172 -21.68 4.20 -12.34
N TYR A 173 -20.81 3.42 -12.93
CA TYR A 173 -19.57 2.93 -12.31
C TYR A 173 -18.44 3.93 -12.51
N ASP A 174 -17.89 4.46 -11.42
CA ASP A 174 -16.67 5.28 -11.42
C ASP A 174 -15.69 4.70 -10.40
N ALA A 175 -14.60 4.03 -10.84
CA ALA A 175 -13.67 3.36 -9.94
C ALA A 175 -12.25 3.23 -10.51
N GLU A 176 -11.37 2.52 -9.80
CA GLU A 176 -10.02 2.14 -10.24
C GLU A 176 -9.11 3.34 -10.58
N ALA A 177 -9.26 4.42 -9.81
CA ALA A 177 -8.53 5.65 -10.08
C ALA A 177 -7.07 5.56 -9.63
N THR A 178 -6.19 6.12 -10.46
CA THR A 178 -4.78 6.36 -10.13
C THR A 178 -4.36 7.78 -10.48
N VAL A 179 -3.30 8.25 -9.83
CA VAL A 179 -2.78 9.62 -9.98
C VAL A 179 -1.51 9.60 -10.81
N SER A 180 -1.37 10.54 -11.74
CA SER A 180 -0.12 10.70 -12.51
C SER A 180 1.06 11.05 -11.58
N PRO A 181 2.30 10.69 -11.96
CA PRO A 181 3.48 10.94 -11.11
C PRO A 181 3.70 12.43 -10.77
N ASP A 182 3.21 13.33 -11.60
CA ASP A 182 3.27 14.78 -11.36
C ASP A 182 2.07 15.34 -10.57
N GLY A 183 1.12 14.46 -10.20
CA GLY A 183 -0.08 14.81 -9.42
C GLY A 183 -1.11 15.66 -10.16
N THR A 184 -0.96 15.87 -11.48
CA THR A 184 -1.82 16.81 -12.23
C THR A 184 -3.00 16.17 -12.91
N LYS A 185 -3.02 14.82 -12.97
CA LYS A 185 -4.07 14.06 -13.68
C LYS A 185 -4.46 12.83 -12.86
N ILE A 186 -5.68 12.42 -13.07
CA ILE A 186 -6.23 11.15 -12.59
C ILE A 186 -6.72 10.39 -13.82
N VAL A 187 -6.46 9.10 -13.88
CA VAL A 187 -7.12 8.17 -14.79
C VAL A 187 -8.01 7.25 -13.97
N PHE A 188 -9.20 6.97 -14.45
CA PHE A 188 -10.17 6.09 -13.79
C PHE A 188 -11.03 5.35 -14.81
N THR A 189 -11.66 4.27 -14.38
CA THR A 189 -12.61 3.49 -15.19
C THR A 189 -14.03 4.01 -14.97
N SER A 190 -14.80 4.17 -16.04
CA SER A 190 -16.20 4.60 -15.97
C SER A 190 -17.02 3.98 -17.09
N ASP A 191 -18.32 3.74 -16.82
CA ASP A 191 -19.29 3.27 -17.80
C ASP A 191 -20.16 4.41 -18.41
N ARG A 192 -19.79 5.69 -18.15
CA ARG A 192 -20.54 6.88 -18.59
C ARG A 192 -20.76 6.99 -20.08
N SER A 193 -19.98 6.33 -20.91
CA SER A 193 -20.16 6.25 -22.39
C SER A 193 -21.03 5.08 -22.84
N GLY A 194 -21.50 4.25 -21.90
CA GLY A 194 -22.34 3.06 -22.16
C GLY A 194 -21.57 1.73 -22.15
N ASP A 195 -20.25 1.77 -21.99
CA ASP A 195 -19.36 0.65 -21.74
C ASP A 195 -18.20 1.10 -20.85
N LEU A 196 -17.45 0.15 -20.26
CA LEU A 196 -16.30 0.47 -19.41
C LEU A 196 -15.15 1.01 -20.27
N GLU A 197 -14.75 2.24 -19.98
CA GLU A 197 -13.66 2.93 -20.66
C GLU A 197 -12.78 3.70 -19.65
N LEU A 198 -11.57 4.07 -20.07
CA LEU A 198 -10.67 4.92 -19.28
C LEU A 198 -10.94 6.41 -19.56
N TYR A 199 -10.98 7.19 -18.50
CA TYR A 199 -11.16 8.63 -18.51
C TYR A 199 -10.07 9.38 -17.77
#